data_b23b50bb359930581eced1586e91f89b
#
_entry.id   b23b50bb359930581eced1586e91f89b
#
_cell.length_a   1.000
_cell.length_b   1.000
_cell.length_c   1.000
_cell.angle_alpha   90.00
_cell.angle_beta   90.00
_cell.angle_gamma   90.00
#
_symmetry.space_group_name_H-M   'P 1'
#
loop_
_entity.id
_entity.type
_entity.pdbx_description
1 polymer ?
#
loop_
_entity_poly.entity_id
_entity_poly.type
_entity_poly.pdbx_seq_one_letter_code
_entity_poly.pdbx_strand_id
1 'polypeptide(L)'
;MTAFWRKWRASWRDTLLLLREFRRPLALFALIISGSGLLYYELAVWVGEPLNSRVEAIYSALSLSFLQPLGDFPSHPVLQVFYFTMPIIGIGLLATGLTDFGVMLFNRRARSKEWEMAVASTFANHTILVGLGHLGYRVIQNLHAMEEPVVVIELNPSADLAATVQAMNIPVLQDDATRQLALETAGVRKARTIVLCSQNDSMNLQIAVKARSLNPNIRVVIRIFDDDFAQSLQEQFGFSALSATSMAAPAFAAAAAGADVTRPITVEGEALSLGRLQVGKPSKLEGISVASLEKKYDVSVVLLKHAGESD
;
A
#
# COMPACT_ATOMS: atom_id res chain seq x y z
N MET A 1 -13.59 -14.25 2.40
CA MET A 1 -12.67 -14.32 3.58
C MET A 1 -12.83 -13.02 4.33
N THR A 2 -13.31 -13.03 5.58
CA THR A 2 -13.70 -11.83 6.32
C THR A 2 -12.52 -10.89 6.61
N ALA A 3 -12.77 -9.57 6.67
CA ALA A 3 -11.77 -8.54 6.97
C ALA A 3 -11.01 -8.81 8.29
N PHE A 4 -11.66 -9.47 9.25
CA PHE A 4 -11.08 -9.91 10.51
C PHE A 4 -9.89 -10.89 10.33
N TRP A 5 -10.02 -11.92 9.50
CA TRP A 5 -8.96 -12.89 9.25
C TRP A 5 -7.76 -12.30 8.51
N ARG A 6 -8.00 -11.29 7.65
CA ARG A 6 -6.92 -10.53 6.98
C ARG A 6 -6.11 -9.72 7.98
N LYS A 7 -6.78 -8.96 8.87
CA LYS A 7 -6.12 -8.21 9.95
C LYS A 7 -5.31 -9.11 10.88
N TRP A 8 -5.85 -10.27 11.25
CA TRP A 8 -5.17 -11.21 12.13
C TRP A 8 -3.90 -11.82 11.47
N ARG A 9 -3.99 -12.23 10.21
CA ARG A 9 -2.81 -12.71 9.45
C ARG A 9 -1.75 -11.62 9.23
N ALA A 10 -2.16 -10.39 8.98
CA ALA A 10 -1.25 -9.25 8.84
C ALA A 10 -0.52 -8.98 10.17
N SER A 11 -1.24 -8.98 11.30
CA SER A 11 -0.66 -8.82 12.64
C SER A 11 0.37 -9.91 12.97
N TRP A 12 0.11 -11.17 12.63
CA TRP A 12 1.07 -12.26 12.82
C TRP A 12 2.33 -12.12 11.96
N ARG A 13 2.17 -11.66 10.71
CA ARG A 13 3.32 -11.39 9.83
C ARG A 13 4.16 -10.21 10.30
N ASP A 14 3.52 -9.16 10.77
CA ASP A 14 4.17 -8.01 11.40
C ASP A 14 4.99 -8.46 12.62
N THR A 15 4.41 -9.27 13.51
CA THR A 15 5.10 -9.84 14.68
C THR A 15 6.31 -10.71 14.27
N LEU A 16 6.18 -11.51 13.21
CA LEU A 16 7.28 -12.33 12.71
C LEU A 16 8.41 -11.50 12.09
N LEU A 17 8.08 -10.41 11.41
CA LEU A 17 9.08 -9.46 10.89
C LEU A 17 9.82 -8.78 12.05
N LEU A 18 9.11 -8.34 13.09
CA LEU A 18 9.68 -7.80 14.30
C LEU A 18 10.67 -8.79 14.97
N LEU A 19 10.26 -10.03 15.18
CA LEU A 19 11.11 -11.08 15.73
C LEU A 19 12.35 -11.34 14.86
N ARG A 20 12.24 -11.20 13.53
CA ARG A 20 13.36 -11.40 12.61
C ARG A 20 14.42 -10.29 12.75
N GLU A 21 14.00 -9.05 12.99
CA GLU A 21 14.93 -7.93 13.22
C GLU A 21 15.64 -8.05 14.58
N PHE A 22 14.93 -8.48 15.63
CA PHE A 22 15.54 -8.74 16.93
C PHE A 22 16.51 -9.91 16.96
N ARG A 23 16.50 -10.78 15.94
CA ARG A 23 17.38 -11.94 15.87
C ARG A 23 18.87 -11.58 15.88
N ARG A 24 19.26 -10.47 15.23
CA ARG A 24 20.65 -10.01 15.17
C ARG A 24 21.17 -9.50 16.54
N PRO A 25 20.49 -8.55 17.22
CA PRO A 25 20.87 -8.12 18.56
C PRO A 25 20.91 -9.27 19.58
N LEU A 26 19.90 -10.15 19.56
CA LEU A 26 19.86 -11.31 20.47
C LEU A 26 20.98 -12.32 20.20
N ALA A 27 21.30 -12.59 18.93
CA ALA A 27 22.41 -13.46 18.57
C ALA A 27 23.77 -12.87 18.99
N LEU A 28 23.95 -11.56 18.82
CA LEU A 28 25.14 -10.85 19.25
C LEU A 28 25.28 -10.89 20.79
N PHE A 29 24.20 -10.64 21.51
CA PHE A 29 24.16 -10.74 22.96
C PHE A 29 24.53 -12.17 23.43
N ALA A 30 23.90 -13.19 22.88
CA ALA A 30 24.17 -14.58 23.21
C ALA A 30 25.63 -14.96 22.91
N LEU A 31 26.17 -14.50 21.80
CA LEU A 31 27.57 -14.76 21.40
C LEU A 31 28.57 -14.10 22.36
N ILE A 32 28.34 -12.83 22.74
CA ILE A 32 29.20 -12.09 23.64
C ILE A 32 29.19 -12.74 25.06
N ILE A 33 27.98 -13.02 25.56
CA ILE A 33 27.86 -13.67 26.91
C ILE A 33 28.50 -15.05 26.94
N SER A 34 28.23 -15.89 25.93
CA SER A 34 28.82 -17.22 25.85
C SER A 34 30.33 -17.15 25.67
N GLY A 35 30.83 -16.29 24.81
CA GLY A 35 32.25 -16.10 24.59
C GLY A 35 32.97 -15.58 25.83
N SER A 36 32.40 -14.58 26.51
CA SER A 36 32.93 -14.04 27.77
C SER A 36 32.92 -15.10 28.90
N GLY A 37 31.84 -15.89 29.01
CA GLY A 37 31.76 -16.96 29.99
C GLY A 37 32.77 -18.06 29.77
N LEU A 38 33.01 -18.47 28.51
CA LEU A 38 34.05 -19.44 28.20
C LEU A 38 35.46 -18.88 28.49
N LEU A 39 35.70 -17.61 28.13
CA LEU A 39 36.97 -16.96 28.47
C LEU A 39 37.19 -16.88 29.99
N TYR A 40 36.14 -16.53 30.73
CA TYR A 40 36.18 -16.49 32.20
C TYR A 40 36.50 -17.87 32.79
N TYR A 41 35.93 -18.95 32.25
CA TYR A 41 36.22 -20.31 32.69
C TYR A 41 37.69 -20.66 32.49
N GLU A 42 38.25 -20.44 31.30
CA GLU A 42 39.65 -20.79 31.01
C GLU A 42 40.63 -19.94 31.86
N LEU A 43 40.32 -18.68 32.11
CA LEU A 43 41.11 -17.83 33.00
C LEU A 43 40.99 -18.28 34.48
N ALA A 44 39.82 -18.67 34.94
CA ALA A 44 39.62 -19.18 36.29
C ALA A 44 40.40 -20.48 36.54
N VAL A 45 40.42 -21.38 35.57
CA VAL A 45 41.25 -22.60 35.61
C VAL A 45 42.75 -22.25 35.65
N TRP A 46 43.19 -21.30 34.81
CA TRP A 46 44.59 -20.87 34.75
C TRP A 46 45.09 -20.23 36.04
N VAL A 47 44.23 -19.51 36.75
CA VAL A 47 44.56 -18.80 38.01
C VAL A 47 44.44 -19.71 39.23
N GLY A 48 43.83 -20.88 39.09
CA GLY A 48 43.63 -21.80 40.21
C GLY A 48 42.39 -21.54 41.07
N GLU A 49 41.44 -20.73 40.55
CA GLU A 49 40.10 -20.51 41.14
C GLU A 49 39.02 -21.13 40.22
N PRO A 50 39.02 -22.47 40.00
CA PRO A 50 38.18 -23.07 38.99
C PRO A 50 36.71 -23.06 39.38
N LEU A 51 35.83 -22.78 38.37
CA LEU A 51 34.39 -22.98 38.46
C LEU A 51 34.04 -24.46 38.24
N ASN A 52 32.87 -24.88 38.72
CA ASN A 52 32.43 -26.28 38.62
C ASN A 52 32.16 -26.72 37.18
N SER A 53 31.77 -25.80 36.31
CA SER A 53 31.49 -26.09 34.90
C SER A 53 31.59 -24.86 33.99
N ARG A 54 31.76 -25.11 32.68
CA ARG A 54 31.67 -24.04 31.64
C ARG A 54 30.30 -23.39 31.62
N VAL A 55 29.24 -24.13 31.93
CA VAL A 55 27.88 -23.60 31.97
C VAL A 55 27.70 -22.60 33.13
N GLU A 56 28.30 -22.89 34.28
CA GLU A 56 28.34 -21.99 35.43
C GLU A 56 29.07 -20.68 35.08
N ALA A 57 30.17 -20.76 34.37
CA ALA A 57 30.90 -19.57 33.92
C ALA A 57 30.09 -18.70 32.98
N ILE A 58 29.37 -19.32 32.03
CA ILE A 58 28.45 -18.57 31.12
C ILE A 58 27.33 -17.92 31.91
N TYR A 59 26.76 -18.66 32.90
CA TYR A 59 25.72 -18.12 33.77
C TYR A 59 26.25 -16.99 34.66
N SER A 60 27.47 -17.08 35.14
CA SER A 60 28.15 -16.02 35.91
C SER A 60 28.38 -14.76 35.05
N ALA A 61 28.84 -14.93 33.82
CA ALA A 61 28.99 -13.81 32.88
C ALA A 61 27.65 -13.13 32.58
N LEU A 62 26.57 -13.89 32.38
CA LEU A 62 25.24 -13.38 32.24
C LEU A 62 24.79 -12.60 33.49
N SER A 63 24.93 -13.17 34.65
CA SER A 63 24.52 -12.56 35.92
C SER A 63 25.29 -11.27 36.21
N LEU A 64 26.61 -11.26 35.94
CA LEU A 64 27.44 -10.05 36.05
C LEU A 64 26.99 -8.94 35.10
N SER A 65 26.54 -9.27 33.90
CA SER A 65 26.01 -8.30 32.96
C SER A 65 24.76 -7.55 33.47
N PHE A 66 24.06 -8.14 34.46
CA PHE A 66 22.92 -7.53 35.15
C PHE A 66 23.26 -7.03 36.56
N LEU A 67 24.56 -6.88 36.92
CA LEU A 67 25.03 -6.44 38.23
C LEU A 67 24.67 -7.43 39.36
N GLN A 68 24.47 -8.68 39.03
CA GLN A 68 24.13 -9.76 39.99
C GLN A 68 25.27 -10.77 40.07
N PRO A 69 26.31 -10.54 40.87
CA PRO A 69 27.42 -11.50 41.01
C PRO A 69 26.93 -12.81 41.64
N LEU A 70 27.44 -13.94 41.14
CA LEU A 70 27.26 -15.26 41.70
C LEU A 70 28.49 -15.62 42.51
N GLY A 71 28.30 -15.96 43.78
CA GLY A 71 29.39 -16.36 44.69
C GLY A 71 30.22 -15.17 45.21
N ASP A 72 31.36 -15.52 45.81
CA ASP A 72 32.27 -14.53 46.38
C ASP A 72 33.07 -13.78 45.31
N PHE A 73 33.56 -12.61 45.71
CA PHE A 73 34.39 -11.79 44.81
C PHE A 73 35.75 -12.50 44.62
N PRO A 74 36.21 -12.69 43.36
CA PRO A 74 37.42 -13.47 43.08
C PRO A 74 38.68 -12.80 43.69
N SER A 75 39.63 -13.63 44.16
CA SER A 75 40.83 -13.13 44.78
C SER A 75 41.84 -12.62 43.77
N HIS A 76 41.86 -13.21 42.55
CA HIS A 76 42.86 -12.88 41.56
C HIS A 76 42.47 -11.68 40.70
N PRO A 77 43.37 -10.67 40.50
CA PRO A 77 43.07 -9.45 39.80
C PRO A 77 42.56 -9.63 38.35
N VAL A 78 43.03 -10.66 37.64
CA VAL A 78 42.58 -10.95 36.26
C VAL A 78 41.07 -11.26 36.21
N LEU A 79 40.57 -12.03 37.19
CA LEU A 79 39.15 -12.35 37.29
C LEU A 79 38.34 -11.15 37.78
N GLN A 80 38.92 -10.30 38.63
CA GLN A 80 38.26 -9.06 39.08
C GLN A 80 37.93 -8.13 37.95
N VAL A 81 38.73 -8.08 36.87
CA VAL A 81 38.46 -7.28 35.69
C VAL A 81 37.08 -7.61 35.07
N PHE A 82 36.67 -8.90 35.11
CA PHE A 82 35.33 -9.28 34.58
C PHE A 82 34.19 -8.69 35.39
N TYR A 83 34.34 -8.53 36.71
CA TYR A 83 33.33 -7.95 37.57
C TYR A 83 33.07 -6.45 37.27
N PHE A 84 34.05 -5.76 36.70
CA PHE A 84 33.91 -4.37 36.27
C PHE A 84 33.55 -4.24 34.81
N THR A 85 34.07 -5.12 33.94
CA THR A 85 33.88 -4.99 32.50
C THR A 85 32.54 -5.57 32.01
N MET A 86 32.09 -6.70 32.58
CA MET A 86 30.86 -7.35 32.16
C MET A 86 29.59 -6.50 32.38
N PRO A 87 29.43 -5.78 33.52
CA PRO A 87 28.32 -4.86 33.69
C PRO A 87 28.30 -3.76 32.64
N ILE A 88 29.47 -3.19 32.28
CA ILE A 88 29.56 -2.14 31.27
C ILE A 88 29.16 -2.69 29.90
N ILE A 89 29.64 -3.88 29.55
CA ILE A 89 29.27 -4.56 28.30
C ILE A 89 27.77 -4.89 28.30
N GLY A 90 27.26 -5.44 29.41
CA GLY A 90 25.84 -5.79 29.54
C GLY A 90 24.91 -4.58 29.40
N ILE A 91 25.20 -3.50 30.12
CA ILE A 91 24.43 -2.25 30.04
C ILE A 91 24.53 -1.64 28.64
N GLY A 92 25.71 -1.65 28.01
CA GLY A 92 25.90 -1.17 26.63
C GLY A 92 25.06 -1.94 25.62
N LEU A 93 25.05 -3.27 25.73
CA LEU A 93 24.21 -4.12 24.85
C LEU A 93 22.72 -3.94 25.10
N LEU A 94 22.30 -3.78 26.36
CA LEU A 94 20.90 -3.48 26.69
C LEU A 94 20.48 -2.09 26.18
N ALA A 95 21.33 -1.09 26.34
CA ALA A 95 21.06 0.25 25.88
C ALA A 95 20.91 0.31 24.36
N THR A 96 21.78 -0.37 23.59
CA THR A 96 21.64 -0.47 22.13
C THR A 96 20.36 -1.18 21.74
N GLY A 97 20.06 -2.33 22.33
CA GLY A 97 18.83 -3.07 22.07
C GLY A 97 17.56 -2.28 22.40
N LEU A 98 17.57 -1.52 23.52
CA LEU A 98 16.45 -0.67 23.92
C LEU A 98 16.31 0.54 23.00
N THR A 99 17.43 1.10 22.53
CA THR A 99 17.43 2.23 21.56
C THR A 99 16.84 1.76 20.22
N ASP A 100 17.28 0.62 19.71
CA ASP A 100 16.76 0.05 18.46
C ASP A 100 15.25 -0.25 18.58
N PHE A 101 14.83 -0.82 19.71
CA PHE A 101 13.42 -1.02 20.01
C PHE A 101 12.66 0.29 20.11
N GLY A 102 13.20 1.30 20.77
CA GLY A 102 12.60 2.63 20.87
C GLY A 102 12.44 3.29 19.50
N VAL A 103 13.51 3.31 18.69
CA VAL A 103 13.45 3.85 17.31
C VAL A 103 12.37 3.13 16.49
N MET A 104 12.31 1.81 16.58
CA MET A 104 11.32 1.01 15.88
C MET A 104 9.89 1.27 16.37
N LEU A 105 9.69 1.42 17.69
CA LEU A 105 8.39 1.73 18.27
C LEU A 105 7.89 3.13 17.88
N PHE A 106 8.79 4.12 17.85
CA PHE A 106 8.47 5.51 17.55
C PHE A 106 8.56 5.85 16.07
N ASN A 107 9.22 5.03 15.24
CA ASN A 107 9.30 5.25 13.81
C ASN A 107 8.02 4.77 13.11
N ARG A 108 6.95 5.55 13.26
CA ARG A 108 5.64 5.28 12.67
C ARG A 108 5.70 5.06 11.16
N ARG A 109 6.62 5.75 10.44
CA ARG A 109 6.72 5.65 8.97
C ARG A 109 7.26 4.30 8.51
N ALA A 110 8.33 3.78 9.12
CA ALA A 110 8.88 2.48 8.78
C ALA A 110 7.87 1.36 9.11
N ARG A 111 7.26 1.43 10.29
CA ARG A 111 6.25 0.48 10.74
C ARG A 111 4.97 0.49 9.90
N SER A 112 4.54 1.68 9.43
CA SER A 112 3.42 1.80 8.48
C SER A 112 3.73 1.08 7.18
N LYS A 113 4.93 1.28 6.62
CA LYS A 113 5.34 0.67 5.35
C LYS A 113 5.38 -0.86 5.40
N GLU A 114 5.97 -1.43 6.44
CA GLU A 114 6.05 -2.88 6.63
C GLU A 114 4.68 -3.51 6.89
N TRP A 115 3.86 -2.83 7.68
CA TRP A 115 2.49 -3.25 7.92
C TRP A 115 1.67 -3.24 6.62
N GLU A 116 1.79 -2.21 5.79
CA GLU A 116 1.08 -2.11 4.51
C GLU A 116 1.52 -3.20 3.52
N MET A 117 2.83 -3.49 3.46
CA MET A 117 3.34 -4.61 2.66
C MET A 117 2.79 -5.95 3.17
N ALA A 118 2.75 -6.16 4.47
CA ALA A 118 2.18 -7.37 5.07
C ALA A 118 0.69 -7.50 4.76
N VAL A 119 -0.08 -6.42 4.88
CA VAL A 119 -1.51 -6.38 4.52
C VAL A 119 -1.71 -6.62 3.03
N ALA A 120 -1.00 -5.90 2.15
CA ALA A 120 -1.10 -6.05 0.69
C ALA A 120 -0.85 -7.49 0.25
N SER A 121 0.11 -8.18 0.88
CA SER A 121 0.43 -9.58 0.56
C SER A 121 -0.72 -10.58 0.84
N THR A 122 -1.72 -10.19 1.63
CA THR A 122 -2.90 -11.02 1.95
C THR A 122 -4.01 -10.91 0.91
N PHE A 123 -3.92 -9.92 -0.01
CA PHE A 123 -4.92 -9.69 -1.02
C PHE A 123 -4.80 -10.70 -2.17
N ALA A 124 -5.96 -11.11 -2.68
CA ALA A 124 -6.09 -11.91 -3.91
C ALA A 124 -7.38 -11.49 -4.62
N ASN A 125 -7.42 -11.60 -5.93
CA ASN A 125 -8.53 -11.16 -6.78
C ASN A 125 -8.92 -9.69 -6.52
N HIS A 126 -7.91 -8.84 -6.33
CA HIS A 126 -8.04 -7.43 -5.99
C HIS A 126 -7.66 -6.53 -7.16
N THR A 127 -7.90 -5.26 -7.02
CA THR A 127 -7.47 -4.20 -7.94
C THR A 127 -6.21 -3.53 -7.40
N ILE A 128 -5.16 -3.44 -8.21
CA ILE A 128 -4.00 -2.60 -7.92
C ILE A 128 -4.23 -1.24 -8.59
N LEU A 129 -4.12 -0.16 -7.83
CA LEU A 129 -4.18 1.19 -8.37
C LEU A 129 -2.81 1.85 -8.26
N VAL A 130 -2.30 2.38 -9.36
CA VAL A 130 -1.04 3.11 -9.43
C VAL A 130 -1.31 4.58 -9.68
N GLY A 131 -0.77 5.43 -8.79
CA GLY A 131 -0.93 6.87 -8.85
C GLY A 131 -2.06 7.39 -7.97
N LEU A 132 -1.71 7.94 -6.78
CA LEU A 132 -2.63 8.52 -5.81
C LEU A 132 -2.74 10.05 -5.96
N GLY A 133 -3.01 10.49 -7.20
CA GLY A 133 -3.39 11.88 -7.49
C GLY A 133 -4.92 12.08 -7.44
N HIS A 134 -5.41 13.21 -7.98
CA HIS A 134 -6.84 13.52 -7.98
C HIS A 134 -7.69 12.44 -8.68
N LEU A 135 -7.25 11.94 -9.83
CA LEU A 135 -7.97 10.88 -10.55
C LEU A 135 -7.94 9.59 -9.76
N GLY A 136 -6.75 9.14 -9.33
CA GLY A 136 -6.59 7.90 -8.58
C GLY A 136 -7.43 7.88 -7.29
N TYR A 137 -7.45 8.99 -6.56
CA TYR A 137 -8.29 9.12 -5.37
C TYR A 137 -9.78 8.97 -5.68
N ARG A 138 -10.28 9.58 -6.78
CA ARG A 138 -11.68 9.42 -7.19
C ARG A 138 -12.00 7.99 -7.62
N VAL A 139 -11.07 7.32 -8.29
CA VAL A 139 -11.21 5.90 -8.64
C VAL A 139 -11.30 5.04 -7.39
N ILE A 140 -10.43 5.30 -6.39
CA ILE A 140 -10.47 4.59 -5.10
C ILE A 140 -11.82 4.75 -4.40
N GLN A 141 -12.35 5.99 -4.32
CA GLN A 141 -13.66 6.24 -3.70
C GLN A 141 -14.77 5.41 -4.34
N ASN A 142 -14.80 5.34 -5.68
CA ASN A 142 -15.81 4.56 -6.40
C ASN A 142 -15.60 3.04 -6.20
N LEU A 143 -14.36 2.55 -6.27
CA LEU A 143 -14.07 1.14 -6.01
C LEU A 143 -14.42 0.74 -4.58
N HIS A 144 -14.15 1.61 -3.61
CA HIS A 144 -14.50 1.39 -2.22
C HIS A 144 -16.03 1.34 -2.00
N ALA A 145 -16.78 2.23 -2.67
CA ALA A 145 -18.24 2.21 -2.64
C ALA A 145 -18.84 0.93 -3.27
N MET A 146 -18.11 0.31 -4.21
CA MET A 146 -18.45 -0.98 -4.81
C MET A 146 -17.94 -2.19 -3.99
N GLU A 147 -17.37 -1.95 -2.81
CA GLU A 147 -16.75 -2.97 -1.93
C GLU A 147 -15.60 -3.75 -2.59
N GLU A 148 -14.99 -3.19 -3.64
CA GLU A 148 -13.88 -3.83 -4.33
C GLU A 148 -12.59 -3.75 -3.51
N PRO A 149 -11.87 -4.86 -3.34
CA PRO A 149 -10.58 -4.83 -2.62
C PRO A 149 -9.51 -4.14 -3.46
N VAL A 150 -8.88 -3.11 -2.88
CA VAL A 150 -7.88 -2.28 -3.55
C VAL A 150 -6.55 -2.30 -2.79
N VAL A 151 -5.44 -2.30 -3.54
CA VAL A 151 -4.08 -2.01 -3.07
C VAL A 151 -3.54 -0.85 -3.89
N VAL A 152 -2.99 0.16 -3.24
CA VAL A 152 -2.47 1.37 -3.90
C VAL A 152 -0.95 1.34 -3.94
N ILE A 153 -0.36 1.73 -5.07
CA ILE A 153 1.08 2.03 -5.21
C ILE A 153 1.22 3.50 -5.58
N GLU A 154 1.97 4.26 -4.77
CA GLU A 154 2.27 5.66 -5.04
C GLU A 154 3.71 5.96 -4.66
N LEU A 155 4.45 6.62 -5.55
CA LEU A 155 5.85 6.96 -5.33
C LEU A 155 6.03 8.00 -4.23
N ASN A 156 5.24 9.08 -4.31
CA ASN A 156 5.30 10.23 -3.40
C ASN A 156 3.91 10.61 -2.90
N PRO A 157 3.30 9.81 -2.02
CA PRO A 157 1.96 10.08 -1.54
C PRO A 157 1.92 11.36 -0.72
N SER A 158 0.96 12.25 -0.99
CA SER A 158 0.67 13.34 -0.06
C SER A 158 0.15 12.76 1.26
N ALA A 159 0.59 13.33 2.37
CA ALA A 159 0.25 12.82 3.71
C ALA A 159 -1.28 12.74 3.93
N ASP A 160 -2.01 13.75 3.46
CA ASP A 160 -3.45 13.85 3.65
C ASP A 160 -4.22 12.80 2.83
N LEU A 161 -3.85 12.62 1.54
CA LEU A 161 -4.50 11.62 0.69
C LEU A 161 -4.16 10.20 1.17
N ALA A 162 -2.91 9.94 1.55
CA ALA A 162 -2.51 8.66 2.09
C ALA A 162 -3.29 8.32 3.36
N ALA A 163 -3.35 9.25 4.34
CA ALA A 163 -4.10 9.05 5.56
C ALA A 163 -5.59 8.80 5.32
N THR A 164 -6.19 9.54 4.37
CA THR A 164 -7.60 9.36 4.02
C THR A 164 -7.87 7.97 3.42
N VAL A 165 -7.00 7.50 2.52
CA VAL A 165 -7.13 6.17 1.90
C VAL A 165 -6.87 5.05 2.92
N GLN A 166 -5.88 5.22 3.80
CA GLN A 166 -5.60 4.28 4.89
C GLN A 166 -6.77 4.18 5.88
N ALA A 167 -7.48 5.29 6.16
CA ALA A 167 -8.70 5.28 6.98
C ALA A 167 -9.83 4.41 6.40
N MET A 168 -9.85 4.21 5.07
CA MET A 168 -10.75 3.28 4.38
C MET A 168 -10.28 1.80 4.50
N ASN A 169 -9.21 1.50 5.25
CA ASN A 169 -8.55 0.20 5.34
C ASN A 169 -7.95 -0.29 4.01
N ILE A 170 -7.52 0.63 3.15
CA ILE A 170 -6.86 0.35 1.88
C ILE A 170 -5.35 0.57 2.08
N PRO A 171 -4.49 -0.45 1.84
CA PRO A 171 -3.05 -0.30 1.98
C PRO A 171 -2.49 0.58 0.87
N VAL A 172 -1.58 1.50 1.25
CA VAL A 172 -0.89 2.42 0.35
C VAL A 172 0.60 2.11 0.37
N LEU A 173 1.09 1.42 -0.63
CA LEU A 173 2.50 1.09 -0.79
C LEU A 173 3.26 2.30 -1.34
N GLN A 174 4.17 2.86 -0.54
CA GLN A 174 5.06 3.91 -1.01
C GLN A 174 6.26 3.29 -1.73
N ASP A 175 6.12 3.09 -3.06
CA ASP A 175 7.17 2.54 -3.91
C ASP A 175 6.99 2.98 -5.37
N ASP A 176 8.02 2.73 -6.18
CA ASP A 176 8.01 2.96 -7.62
C ASP A 176 7.40 1.77 -8.36
N ALA A 177 6.22 1.94 -8.93
CA ALA A 177 5.50 0.89 -9.66
C ALA A 177 6.21 0.44 -10.95
N THR A 178 7.20 1.18 -11.45
CA THR A 178 8.03 0.73 -12.57
C THR A 178 8.97 -0.41 -12.18
N ARG A 179 9.18 -0.61 -10.87
CA ARG A 179 10.01 -1.71 -10.34
C ARG A 179 9.17 -2.97 -10.18
N GLN A 180 9.71 -4.09 -10.65
CA GLN A 180 9.04 -5.39 -10.53
C GLN A 180 8.71 -5.74 -9.07
N LEU A 181 9.62 -5.46 -8.14
CA LEU A 181 9.42 -5.74 -6.72
C LEU A 181 8.20 -5.02 -6.14
N ALA A 182 7.94 -3.77 -6.54
CA ALA A 182 6.77 -3.02 -6.10
C ALA A 182 5.46 -3.68 -6.55
N LEU A 183 5.39 -4.12 -7.81
CA LEU A 183 4.24 -4.84 -8.35
C LEU A 183 4.04 -6.21 -7.66
N GLU A 184 5.12 -6.94 -7.40
CA GLU A 184 5.06 -8.22 -6.68
C GLU A 184 4.62 -8.04 -5.22
N THR A 185 5.10 -6.98 -4.56
CA THR A 185 4.66 -6.61 -3.20
C THR A 185 3.17 -6.28 -3.16
N ALA A 186 2.66 -5.60 -4.20
CA ALA A 186 1.23 -5.33 -4.35
C ALA A 186 0.42 -6.58 -4.75
N GLY A 187 1.05 -7.72 -4.97
CA GLY A 187 0.38 -8.99 -5.30
C GLY A 187 -0.10 -9.10 -6.75
N VAL A 188 0.62 -8.51 -7.71
CA VAL A 188 0.25 -8.46 -9.14
C VAL A 188 -0.09 -9.84 -9.71
N ARG A 189 0.61 -10.91 -9.29
CA ARG A 189 0.36 -12.29 -9.76
C ARG A 189 -1.01 -12.84 -9.35
N LYS A 190 -1.65 -12.25 -8.33
CA LYS A 190 -2.95 -12.65 -7.79
C LYS A 190 -4.01 -11.57 -7.99
N ALA A 191 -3.63 -10.43 -8.56
CA ALA A 191 -4.54 -9.33 -8.84
C ALA A 191 -5.42 -9.65 -10.05
N ARG A 192 -6.67 -9.18 -10.00
CA ARG A 192 -7.60 -9.26 -11.11
C ARG A 192 -7.39 -8.12 -12.10
N THR A 193 -7.15 -6.92 -11.58
CA THR A 193 -7.07 -5.68 -12.36
C THR A 193 -5.92 -4.81 -11.89
N ILE A 194 -5.30 -4.10 -12.81
CA ILE A 194 -4.42 -2.97 -12.51
C ILE A 194 -4.98 -1.71 -13.19
N VAL A 195 -5.06 -0.61 -12.42
CA VAL A 195 -5.53 0.70 -12.88
C VAL A 195 -4.38 1.68 -12.76
N LEU A 196 -3.99 2.29 -13.87
CA LEU A 196 -2.84 3.18 -13.96
C LEU A 196 -3.34 4.62 -14.15
N CYS A 197 -3.18 5.44 -13.12
CA CYS A 197 -3.73 6.80 -13.03
C CYS A 197 -2.67 7.91 -13.03
N SER A 198 -1.39 7.58 -13.28
CA SER A 198 -0.34 8.60 -13.32
C SER A 198 -0.55 9.56 -14.52
N GLN A 199 0.10 10.72 -14.46
CA GLN A 199 0.03 11.72 -15.54
C GLN A 199 1.01 11.46 -16.69
N ASN A 200 1.86 10.43 -16.56
CA ASN A 200 2.88 10.09 -17.53
C ASN A 200 2.48 8.83 -18.30
N ASP A 201 2.06 9.01 -19.57
CA ASP A 201 1.58 7.94 -20.44
C ASP A 201 2.64 6.86 -20.69
N SER A 202 3.90 7.28 -20.90
CA SER A 202 5.01 6.33 -21.10
C SER A 202 5.26 5.46 -19.87
N MET A 203 5.20 6.05 -18.67
CA MET A 203 5.33 5.32 -17.42
C MET A 203 4.14 4.37 -17.21
N ASN A 204 2.93 4.84 -17.48
CA ASN A 204 1.73 3.99 -17.41
C ASN A 204 1.87 2.79 -18.34
N LEU A 205 2.31 2.99 -19.59
CA LEU A 205 2.52 1.91 -20.55
C LEU A 205 3.60 0.92 -20.07
N GLN A 206 4.73 1.43 -19.57
CA GLN A 206 5.81 0.59 -19.04
C GLN A 206 5.30 -0.30 -17.90
N ILE A 207 4.53 0.24 -16.98
CA ILE A 207 3.94 -0.51 -15.86
C ILE A 207 2.91 -1.52 -16.38
N ALA A 208 2.06 -1.13 -17.33
CA ALA A 208 1.05 -2.00 -17.95
C ALA A 208 1.66 -3.26 -18.57
N VAL A 209 2.69 -3.08 -19.41
CA VAL A 209 3.40 -4.18 -20.08
C VAL A 209 4.08 -5.09 -19.04
N LYS A 210 4.72 -4.52 -18.04
CA LYS A 210 5.36 -5.28 -16.96
C LYS A 210 4.33 -6.06 -16.13
N ALA A 211 3.21 -5.45 -15.77
CA ALA A 211 2.14 -6.12 -15.04
C ALA A 211 1.55 -7.30 -15.83
N ARG A 212 1.33 -7.13 -17.14
CA ARG A 212 0.85 -8.18 -18.04
C ARG A 212 1.88 -9.30 -18.20
N SER A 213 3.17 -8.99 -18.22
CA SER A 213 4.26 -10.00 -18.23
C SER A 213 4.28 -10.84 -16.95
N LEU A 214 4.00 -10.24 -15.78
CA LEU A 214 3.96 -10.93 -14.49
C LEU A 214 2.66 -11.71 -14.26
N ASN A 215 1.57 -11.25 -14.84
CA ASN A 215 0.24 -11.87 -14.79
C ASN A 215 -0.46 -11.71 -16.15
N PRO A 216 -0.37 -12.72 -17.03
CA PRO A 216 -0.95 -12.66 -18.37
C PRO A 216 -2.47 -12.42 -18.40
N ASN A 217 -3.18 -12.76 -17.33
CA ASN A 217 -4.63 -12.65 -17.24
C ASN A 217 -5.10 -11.35 -16.56
N ILE A 218 -4.18 -10.47 -16.14
CA ILE A 218 -4.55 -9.24 -15.46
C ILE A 218 -5.27 -8.30 -16.43
N ARG A 219 -6.42 -7.77 -16.01
CA ARG A 219 -7.08 -6.68 -16.75
C ARG A 219 -6.30 -5.39 -16.52
N VAL A 220 -5.95 -4.71 -17.60
CA VAL A 220 -5.23 -3.44 -17.55
C VAL A 220 -6.18 -2.32 -17.93
N VAL A 221 -6.36 -1.37 -17.01
CA VAL A 221 -7.04 -0.10 -17.24
C VAL A 221 -5.97 0.99 -17.15
N ILE A 222 -5.79 1.74 -18.21
CA ILE A 222 -4.69 2.69 -18.33
C ILE A 222 -5.20 4.08 -18.70
N ARG A 223 -4.78 5.09 -17.95
CA ARG A 223 -4.98 6.49 -18.32
C ARG A 223 -3.99 6.84 -19.42
N ILE A 224 -4.51 7.39 -20.51
CA ILE A 224 -3.74 7.92 -21.64
C ILE A 224 -4.29 9.30 -21.97
N PHE A 225 -3.43 10.25 -22.28
CA PHE A 225 -3.84 11.61 -22.66
C PHE A 225 -4.25 11.67 -24.13
N ASP A 226 -3.51 11.00 -25.00
CA ASP A 226 -3.69 10.98 -26.44
C ASP A 226 -4.72 9.91 -26.85
N ASP A 227 -5.80 10.31 -27.52
CA ASP A 227 -6.90 9.41 -27.87
C ASP A 227 -6.52 8.43 -28.99
N ASP A 228 -5.72 8.84 -29.98
CA ASP A 228 -5.26 7.95 -31.05
C ASP A 228 -4.33 6.86 -30.49
N PHE A 229 -3.49 7.25 -29.54
CA PHE A 229 -2.65 6.30 -28.83
C PHE A 229 -3.47 5.35 -27.93
N ALA A 230 -4.51 5.86 -27.28
CA ALA A 230 -5.42 5.04 -26.49
C ALA A 230 -6.11 3.95 -27.34
N GLN A 231 -6.59 4.32 -28.55
CA GLN A 231 -7.18 3.38 -29.48
C GLN A 231 -6.17 2.30 -29.91
N SER A 232 -4.95 2.70 -30.27
CA SER A 232 -3.88 1.76 -30.65
C SER A 232 -3.56 0.76 -29.54
N LEU A 233 -3.53 1.20 -28.28
CA LEU A 233 -3.29 0.32 -27.13
C LEU A 233 -4.43 -0.67 -26.90
N GLN A 234 -5.66 -0.26 -27.15
CA GLN A 234 -6.82 -1.14 -27.04
C GLN A 234 -6.79 -2.23 -28.13
N GLU A 235 -6.50 -1.86 -29.37
CA GLU A 235 -6.46 -2.77 -30.50
C GLU A 235 -5.31 -3.78 -30.43
N GLN A 236 -4.10 -3.33 -30.04
CA GLN A 236 -2.90 -4.17 -30.07
C GLN A 236 -2.72 -5.00 -28.79
N PHE A 237 -3.08 -4.46 -27.63
CA PHE A 237 -2.81 -5.09 -26.34
C PHE A 237 -4.07 -5.50 -25.57
N GLY A 238 -5.26 -5.11 -26.03
CA GLY A 238 -6.52 -5.32 -25.32
C GLY A 238 -6.57 -4.60 -23.97
N PHE A 239 -5.88 -3.47 -23.84
CA PHE A 239 -5.93 -2.62 -22.65
C PHE A 239 -7.17 -1.73 -22.69
N SER A 240 -7.83 -1.50 -21.57
CA SER A 240 -8.86 -0.46 -21.46
C SER A 240 -8.19 0.90 -21.31
N ALA A 241 -7.82 1.52 -22.42
CA ALA A 241 -7.18 2.84 -22.43
C ALA A 241 -8.24 3.94 -22.42
N LEU A 242 -8.15 4.87 -21.46
CA LEU A 242 -9.15 5.89 -21.20
C LEU A 242 -8.48 7.27 -21.10
N SER A 243 -9.01 8.25 -21.85
CA SER A 243 -8.64 9.66 -21.74
C SER A 243 -9.61 10.38 -20.81
N ALA A 244 -9.12 10.80 -19.66
CA ALA A 244 -9.94 11.56 -18.71
C ALA A 244 -10.38 12.92 -19.29
N THR A 245 -9.58 13.50 -20.19
CA THR A 245 -9.87 14.75 -20.87
C THR A 245 -11.00 14.58 -21.88
N SER A 246 -10.90 13.58 -22.75
CA SER A 246 -11.95 13.28 -23.74
C SER A 246 -13.27 12.91 -23.08
N MET A 247 -13.23 12.19 -21.97
CA MET A 247 -14.45 11.86 -21.22
C MET A 247 -15.10 13.07 -20.54
N ALA A 248 -14.33 14.08 -20.15
CA ALA A 248 -14.86 15.27 -19.48
C ALA A 248 -15.22 16.41 -20.44
N ALA A 249 -14.51 16.57 -21.56
CA ALA A 249 -14.65 17.69 -22.47
C ALA A 249 -16.09 17.94 -22.98
N PRO A 250 -16.87 16.91 -23.35
CA PRO A 250 -18.26 17.12 -23.80
C PRO A 250 -19.14 17.71 -22.68
N ALA A 251 -18.96 17.32 -21.44
CA ALA A 251 -19.73 17.87 -20.32
C ALA A 251 -19.38 19.34 -20.05
N PHE A 252 -18.10 19.73 -20.18
CA PHE A 252 -17.68 21.12 -20.05
C PHE A 252 -18.24 21.98 -21.23
N ALA A 253 -18.20 21.46 -22.45
CA ALA A 253 -18.73 22.15 -23.62
C ALA A 253 -20.25 22.36 -23.51
N ALA A 254 -20.99 21.34 -23.09
CA ALA A 254 -22.43 21.42 -22.86
C ALA A 254 -22.77 22.46 -21.78
N ALA A 255 -22.08 22.43 -20.66
CA ALA A 255 -22.28 23.42 -19.60
C ALA A 255 -21.98 24.85 -20.05
N ALA A 256 -20.90 25.05 -20.84
CA ALA A 256 -20.56 26.34 -21.41
C ALA A 256 -21.62 26.84 -22.42
N ALA A 257 -22.26 25.92 -23.13
CA ALA A 257 -23.36 26.23 -24.04
C ALA A 257 -24.72 26.43 -23.33
N GLY A 258 -24.76 26.34 -22.01
CA GLY A 258 -25.99 26.45 -21.21
C GLY A 258 -26.91 25.22 -21.31
N ALA A 259 -26.40 24.09 -21.78
CA ALA A 259 -27.12 22.84 -21.84
C ALA A 259 -26.89 22.04 -20.56
N ASP A 260 -27.97 21.60 -19.93
CA ASP A 260 -27.93 20.71 -18.78
C ASP A 260 -27.85 19.24 -19.25
N VAL A 261 -26.63 18.76 -19.46
CA VAL A 261 -26.34 17.42 -20.00
C VAL A 261 -25.56 16.60 -19.00
N THR A 262 -25.97 15.35 -18.78
CA THR A 262 -25.21 14.41 -17.94
C THR A 262 -23.91 13.99 -18.61
N ARG A 263 -23.04 13.34 -17.83
CA ARG A 263 -21.83 12.72 -18.38
C ARG A 263 -22.20 11.68 -19.44
N PRO A 264 -21.53 11.69 -20.61
CA PRO A 264 -21.77 10.68 -21.62
C PRO A 264 -21.42 9.28 -21.09
N ILE A 265 -22.24 8.31 -21.44
CA ILE A 265 -22.00 6.89 -21.25
C ILE A 265 -21.84 6.23 -22.62
N THR A 266 -20.91 5.30 -22.76
CA THR A 266 -20.72 4.57 -24.01
C THR A 266 -21.49 3.26 -23.94
N VAL A 267 -22.40 3.06 -24.87
CA VAL A 267 -23.17 1.82 -25.03
C VAL A 267 -22.93 1.33 -26.46
N GLU A 268 -22.38 0.12 -26.61
CA GLU A 268 -22.06 -0.50 -27.90
C GLU A 268 -21.21 0.38 -28.86
N GLY A 269 -20.32 1.21 -28.28
CA GLY A 269 -19.46 2.13 -29.05
C GLY A 269 -20.06 3.51 -29.30
N GLU A 270 -21.34 3.71 -29.03
CA GLU A 270 -22.05 5.00 -29.17
C GLU A 270 -22.02 5.79 -27.85
N ALA A 271 -21.68 7.09 -27.91
CA ALA A 271 -21.68 7.99 -26.75
C ALA A 271 -23.08 8.56 -26.54
N LEU A 272 -23.72 8.13 -25.44
CA LEU A 272 -25.07 8.60 -25.07
C LEU A 272 -24.98 9.54 -23.87
N SER A 273 -25.78 10.60 -23.88
CA SER A 273 -25.92 11.55 -22.78
C SER A 273 -27.38 11.81 -22.48
N LEU A 274 -27.74 11.96 -21.22
CA LEU A 274 -29.05 12.46 -20.84
C LEU A 274 -28.99 13.99 -20.78
N GLY A 275 -29.86 14.67 -21.53
CA GLY A 275 -29.99 16.11 -21.51
C GLY A 275 -31.34 16.55 -20.92
N ARG A 276 -31.34 17.60 -20.13
CA ARG A 276 -32.57 18.27 -19.68
C ARG A 276 -32.83 19.47 -20.60
N LEU A 277 -33.99 19.47 -21.26
CA LEU A 277 -34.42 20.56 -22.10
C LEU A 277 -35.71 21.16 -21.53
N GLN A 278 -35.72 22.49 -21.35
CA GLN A 278 -36.92 23.19 -20.98
C GLN A 278 -37.49 23.88 -22.21
N VAL A 279 -38.69 23.50 -22.61
CA VAL A 279 -39.38 24.11 -23.77
C VAL A 279 -39.99 25.42 -23.32
N GLY A 280 -39.37 26.53 -23.70
CA GLY A 280 -39.91 27.91 -23.48
C GLY A 280 -40.80 28.38 -24.60
N LYS A 281 -41.53 29.47 -24.36
CA LYS A 281 -42.33 30.13 -25.39
C LYS A 281 -41.63 31.38 -25.94
N PRO A 282 -41.57 31.56 -27.28
CA PRO A 282 -41.98 30.65 -28.34
C PRO A 282 -40.90 29.61 -28.67
N SER A 283 -41.29 28.35 -28.88
CA SER A 283 -40.36 27.25 -29.20
C SER A 283 -40.87 26.49 -30.43
N LYS A 284 -39.94 26.04 -31.28
CA LYS A 284 -40.25 25.12 -32.39
C LYS A 284 -40.68 23.73 -31.93
N LEU A 285 -40.51 23.43 -30.64
CA LEU A 285 -40.89 22.17 -30.03
C LEU A 285 -42.29 22.21 -29.39
N GLU A 286 -42.90 23.39 -29.30
CA GLU A 286 -44.22 23.53 -28.73
C GLU A 286 -45.28 22.82 -29.61
N GLY A 287 -46.07 21.93 -28.99
CA GLY A 287 -47.10 21.17 -29.67
C GLY A 287 -46.63 19.96 -30.48
N ILE A 288 -45.33 19.68 -30.52
CA ILE A 288 -44.81 18.45 -31.15
C ILE A 288 -45.03 17.26 -30.21
N SER A 289 -45.57 16.14 -30.74
CA SER A 289 -45.67 14.89 -29.97
C SER A 289 -44.29 14.28 -29.72
N VAL A 290 -44.14 13.58 -28.58
CA VAL A 290 -42.88 12.87 -28.23
C VAL A 290 -42.40 11.98 -29.38
N ALA A 291 -43.28 11.17 -29.98
CA ALA A 291 -42.92 10.29 -31.08
C ALA A 291 -42.40 11.04 -32.32
N SER A 292 -42.92 12.22 -32.60
CA SER A 292 -42.45 13.05 -33.72
C SER A 292 -41.11 13.72 -33.40
N LEU A 293 -40.91 14.09 -32.15
CA LEU A 293 -39.64 14.66 -31.64
C LEU A 293 -38.53 13.64 -31.73
N GLU A 294 -38.76 12.44 -31.20
CA GLU A 294 -37.80 11.32 -31.18
C GLU A 294 -37.35 10.99 -32.62
N LYS A 295 -38.31 10.82 -33.52
CA LYS A 295 -38.04 10.51 -34.92
C LYS A 295 -37.30 11.64 -35.66
N LYS A 296 -37.59 12.90 -35.35
CA LYS A 296 -37.05 14.05 -36.08
C LYS A 296 -35.64 14.42 -35.61
N TYR A 297 -35.34 14.25 -34.36
CA TYR A 297 -34.08 14.69 -33.74
C TYR A 297 -33.18 13.55 -33.29
N ASP A 298 -33.58 12.32 -33.55
CA ASP A 298 -32.82 11.10 -33.15
C ASP A 298 -32.47 11.10 -31.66
N VAL A 299 -33.52 11.29 -30.85
CA VAL A 299 -33.41 11.32 -29.36
C VAL A 299 -34.46 10.40 -28.78
N SER A 300 -34.21 9.86 -27.55
CA SER A 300 -35.23 9.14 -26.79
C SER A 300 -35.65 9.94 -25.57
N VAL A 301 -36.94 10.16 -25.39
CA VAL A 301 -37.49 10.89 -24.26
C VAL A 301 -37.72 9.94 -23.07
N VAL A 302 -36.86 10.05 -22.07
CA VAL A 302 -36.90 9.19 -20.86
C VAL A 302 -37.92 9.73 -19.86
N LEU A 303 -38.10 11.05 -19.78
CA LEU A 303 -39.03 11.70 -18.85
C LEU A 303 -39.59 12.98 -19.46
N LEU A 304 -40.91 13.15 -19.43
CA LEU A 304 -41.61 14.37 -19.76
C LEU A 304 -42.34 14.86 -18.50
N LYS A 305 -42.04 16.11 -18.10
CA LYS A 305 -42.81 16.82 -17.05
C LYS A 305 -43.53 18.04 -17.65
N HIS A 306 -44.76 18.22 -17.26
CA HIS A 306 -45.51 19.41 -17.61
C HIS A 306 -45.27 20.55 -16.60
N ALA A 307 -45.34 21.78 -17.09
CA ALA A 307 -45.18 22.96 -16.23
C ALA A 307 -46.26 22.96 -15.13
N GLY A 308 -45.83 22.88 -13.87
CA GLY A 308 -46.74 22.84 -12.69
C GLY A 308 -46.85 21.50 -11.99
N GLU A 309 -46.26 20.42 -12.50
CA GLU A 309 -46.12 19.17 -11.75
C GLU A 309 -44.91 19.29 -10.80
N SER A 310 -45.19 19.29 -9.48
CA SER A 310 -44.14 19.17 -8.46
C SER A 310 -43.66 17.72 -8.38
N ASP A 311 -42.40 17.55 -8.00
CA ASP A 311 -41.75 16.25 -7.73
C ASP A 311 -42.50 15.42 -6.71
#